data_85cf929bba82f4a08c5fd1a1826027e4
#
_entry.id   85cf929bba82f4a08c5fd1a1826027e4
#
_cell.length_a   1.000
_cell.length_b   1.000
_cell.length_c   1.000
_cell.angle_alpha   90.00
_cell.angle_beta   90.00
_cell.angle_gamma   90.00
#
_symmetry.space_group_name_H-M   'P 1'
#
loop_
_entity.id
_entity.type
_entity.pdbx_description
1 polymer ?
#
loop_
_entity_poly.entity_id
_entity_poly.type
_entity_poly.pdbx_seq_one_letter_code
_entity_poly.pdbx_strand_id
1 'polypeptide(L)'
;MVGGYNITIEEITLPDESKYDSFSIIESEKDISDCLVSPDIAVCDKCKSKVLDNKNRRYLHPFTNCTQCGPRLTILRRIPYDRINTSMSSFQMCPSCTNEYFDHTSRRYDAQPNCCNHCGLRLYIIGTDLYGEDAIIVIRKAIMSGEIVGIKGIGGFHLCCDAKNPNAVSLLRKIKATPHNCQTSKNMI
;
A
#
# COMPACT_ATOMS: atom_id res chain seq x y z
N MET A 1 1.39 -15.76 11.21
CA MET A 1 2.54 -15.46 12.09
C MET A 1 3.25 -14.27 11.48
N VAL A 2 3.21 -13.12 12.14
CA VAL A 2 4.02 -11.95 11.75
C VAL A 2 5.41 -12.26 12.29
N GLY A 3 6.40 -12.38 11.41
CA GLY A 3 7.78 -12.59 11.80
C GLY A 3 8.27 -11.39 12.62
N GLY A 4 8.30 -11.54 13.92
CA GLY A 4 8.95 -10.58 14.80
C GLY A 4 10.47 -10.70 14.64
N TYR A 5 11.13 -9.61 14.35
CA TYR A 5 12.59 -9.55 14.47
C TYR A 5 12.93 -9.47 15.96
N ASN A 6 13.69 -10.42 16.46
CA ASN A 6 14.31 -10.31 17.77
C ASN A 6 15.50 -9.36 17.66
N ILE A 7 15.38 -8.19 18.26
CA ILE A 7 16.48 -7.25 18.41
C ILE A 7 17.17 -7.56 19.72
N THR A 8 18.42 -7.98 19.67
CA THR A 8 19.26 -8.14 20.86
C THR A 8 20.08 -6.86 21.01
N ILE A 9 19.90 -6.16 22.13
CA ILE A 9 20.72 -5.00 22.46
C ILE A 9 21.90 -5.52 23.28
N GLU A 10 23.10 -5.51 22.71
CA GLU A 10 24.31 -6.03 23.34
C GLU A 10 25.00 -4.98 24.23
N GLU A 11 24.82 -3.70 23.92
CA GLU A 11 25.41 -2.61 24.68
C GLU A 11 24.48 -1.38 24.67
N ILE A 12 24.23 -0.78 25.83
CA ILE A 12 23.53 0.50 25.96
C ILE A 12 24.55 1.51 26.49
N THR A 13 25.06 2.37 25.63
CA THR A 13 25.81 3.55 26.04
C THR A 13 24.80 4.65 26.38
N LEU A 14 24.69 5.02 27.65
CA LEU A 14 23.88 6.16 28.06
C LEU A 14 24.55 7.43 27.52
N PRO A 15 23.82 8.30 26.81
CA PRO A 15 24.35 9.59 26.40
C PRO A 15 24.67 10.43 27.63
N ASP A 16 25.69 11.27 27.50
CA ASP A 16 26.06 12.24 28.55
C ASP A 16 24.86 13.17 28.76
N GLU A 17 24.18 13.05 29.93
CA GLU A 17 22.95 13.77 30.27
C GLU A 17 23.15 15.31 30.28
N SER A 18 24.38 15.77 30.26
CA SER A 18 24.72 17.20 30.27
C SER A 18 24.54 17.92 28.93
N LYS A 19 24.19 17.20 27.85
CA LYS A 19 24.21 17.76 26.49
C LYS A 19 22.85 18.21 25.94
N TYR A 20 21.74 17.83 26.53
CA TYR A 20 20.42 18.07 25.96
C TYR A 20 19.44 18.60 27.01
N ASP A 21 19.00 19.84 26.86
CA ASP A 21 17.98 20.45 27.72
C ASP A 21 16.54 20.02 27.37
N SER A 22 16.31 19.43 26.19
CA SER A 22 15.00 19.01 25.73
C SER A 22 15.11 18.00 24.59
N PHE A 23 14.03 17.25 24.35
CA PHE A 23 13.90 16.39 23.16
C PHE A 23 13.71 17.25 21.91
N SER A 24 14.56 17.07 20.91
CA SER A 24 14.42 17.71 19.60
C SER A 24 14.58 16.69 18.48
N ILE A 25 13.76 16.84 17.44
CA ILE A 25 13.91 16.07 16.20
C ILE A 25 14.85 16.85 15.29
N ILE A 26 16.00 16.27 14.99
CA ILE A 26 16.96 16.85 14.05
C ILE A 26 16.72 16.27 12.65
N GLU A 27 17.01 17.05 11.61
CA GLU A 27 16.96 16.56 10.25
C GLU A 27 18.00 15.45 10.03
N SER A 28 17.60 14.44 9.25
CA SER A 28 18.48 13.31 8.91
C SER A 28 19.71 13.81 8.14
N GLU A 29 20.89 13.47 8.61
CA GLU A 29 22.12 13.72 7.86
C GLU A 29 22.15 12.91 6.57
N LYS A 30 22.72 13.48 5.50
CA LYS A 30 22.87 12.81 4.21
C LYS A 30 24.05 11.82 4.27
N ASP A 31 23.89 10.77 5.03
CA ASP A 31 24.88 9.71 5.08
C ASP A 31 24.45 8.52 4.20
N ILE A 32 25.43 7.81 3.64
CA ILE A 32 25.24 6.55 2.92
C ILE A 32 25.07 5.47 3.99
N SER A 33 23.90 5.45 4.64
CA SER A 33 23.65 4.44 5.66
C SER A 33 23.07 3.18 5.02
N ASP A 34 23.52 2.02 5.47
CA ASP A 34 22.92 0.71 5.19
C ASP A 34 21.55 0.61 5.88
N CYS A 35 20.58 1.42 5.42
CA CYS A 35 19.23 1.37 5.94
C CYS A 35 18.49 0.17 5.37
N LEU A 36 18.13 -0.77 6.23
CA LEU A 36 17.28 -1.90 5.85
C LEU A 36 15.85 -1.43 5.68
N VAL A 37 15.33 -1.46 4.45
CA VAL A 37 13.91 -1.17 4.18
C VAL A 37 13.12 -2.47 4.23
N SER A 38 12.06 -2.51 5.04
CA SER A 38 11.20 -3.68 5.13
C SER A 38 10.51 -3.98 3.79
N PRO A 39 10.19 -5.26 3.50
CA PRO A 39 9.35 -5.60 2.35
C PRO A 39 7.96 -4.99 2.47
N ASP A 40 7.22 -5.00 1.37
CA ASP A 40 5.81 -4.62 1.35
C ASP A 40 4.99 -5.52 2.29
N ILE A 41 4.06 -4.92 3.02
CA ILE A 41 3.23 -5.60 4.01
C ILE A 41 1.78 -5.57 3.55
N ALA A 42 1.10 -6.71 3.61
CA ALA A 42 -0.31 -6.81 3.27
C ALA A 42 -1.16 -5.84 4.10
N VAL A 43 -2.28 -5.37 3.51
CA VAL A 43 -3.19 -4.44 4.18
C VAL A 43 -3.71 -5.04 5.51
N CYS A 44 -3.58 -4.29 6.60
CA CYS A 44 -4.08 -4.70 7.91
C CYS A 44 -5.60 -4.55 8.03
N ASP A 45 -6.24 -5.27 8.96
CA ASP A 45 -7.70 -5.27 9.13
C ASP A 45 -8.28 -3.86 9.39
N LYS A 46 -7.57 -3.03 10.15
CA LYS A 46 -7.98 -1.64 10.40
C LYS A 46 -7.93 -0.76 9.14
N CYS A 47 -7.04 -1.02 8.21
CA CYS A 47 -7.03 -0.33 6.92
C CYS A 47 -8.06 -0.94 5.97
N LYS A 48 -8.21 -2.26 5.95
CA LYS A 48 -9.24 -2.98 5.19
C LYS A 48 -10.65 -2.51 5.57
N SER A 49 -10.96 -2.37 6.86
CA SER A 49 -12.27 -1.87 7.30
C SER A 49 -12.56 -0.46 6.78
N LYS A 50 -11.55 0.42 6.71
CA LYS A 50 -11.72 1.77 6.15
C LYS A 50 -11.99 1.79 4.65
N VAL A 51 -11.41 0.85 3.91
CA VAL A 51 -11.68 0.69 2.46
C VAL A 51 -13.10 0.22 2.20
N LEU A 52 -13.68 -0.56 3.11
CA LEU A 52 -15.02 -1.14 2.99
C LEU A 52 -16.12 -0.28 3.61
N ASP A 53 -15.78 0.74 4.39
CA ASP A 53 -16.70 1.64 5.04
C ASP A 53 -17.05 2.82 4.12
N ASN A 54 -18.30 2.86 3.62
CA ASN A 54 -18.77 3.89 2.69
C ASN A 54 -18.88 5.30 3.30
N LYS A 55 -18.74 5.43 4.62
CA LYS A 55 -18.67 6.72 5.32
C LYS A 55 -17.23 7.21 5.48
N ASN A 56 -16.24 6.38 5.16
CA ASN A 56 -14.84 6.71 5.31
C ASN A 56 -14.30 7.42 4.07
N ARG A 57 -13.50 8.47 4.25
CA ARG A 57 -12.86 9.21 3.15
C ARG A 57 -11.90 8.36 2.29
N ARG A 58 -11.58 7.14 2.73
CA ARG A 58 -10.79 6.14 2.00
C ARG A 58 -11.64 4.97 1.49
N TYR A 59 -12.97 5.14 1.45
CA TYR A 59 -13.83 4.15 0.85
C TYR A 59 -13.36 3.82 -0.57
N LEU A 60 -13.20 2.54 -0.86
CA LEU A 60 -12.68 2.01 -2.14
C LEU A 60 -11.35 2.63 -2.60
N HIS A 61 -10.58 3.25 -1.71
CA HIS A 61 -9.27 3.77 -2.07
C HIS A 61 -8.24 2.62 -2.17
N PRO A 62 -7.69 2.36 -3.37
CA PRO A 62 -6.89 1.15 -3.62
C PRO A 62 -5.54 1.15 -2.90
N PHE A 63 -5.09 2.32 -2.43
CA PHE A 63 -3.78 2.53 -1.82
C PHE A 63 -3.85 2.84 -0.32
N THR A 64 -4.91 2.39 0.34
CA THR A 64 -5.08 2.63 1.77
C THR A 64 -4.06 1.84 2.59
N ASN A 65 -3.32 2.54 3.43
CA ASN A 65 -2.21 2.02 4.23
C ASN A 65 -2.09 2.73 5.58
N CYS A 66 -1.15 2.27 6.40
CA CYS A 66 -0.69 2.95 7.62
C CYS A 66 0.77 2.56 7.90
N THR A 67 1.33 2.99 9.05
CA THR A 67 2.71 2.64 9.43
C THR A 67 2.95 1.13 9.54
N GLN A 68 1.92 0.33 9.82
CA GLN A 68 2.02 -1.12 9.99
C GLN A 68 1.79 -1.93 8.70
N CYS A 69 1.28 -1.33 7.63
CA CYS A 69 0.93 -2.06 6.41
C CYS A 69 1.07 -1.21 5.16
N GLY A 70 1.02 -1.86 4.01
CA GLY A 70 1.12 -1.22 2.70
C GLY A 70 2.51 -1.32 2.09
N PRO A 71 2.72 -0.61 0.98
CA PRO A 71 3.97 -0.67 0.24
C PRO A 71 5.11 -0.01 1.00
N ARG A 72 6.29 -0.55 0.81
CA ARG A 72 7.57 -0.07 1.32
C ARG A 72 8.60 -0.09 0.20
N LEU A 73 9.16 -1.28 -0.06
CA LEU A 73 10.20 -1.48 -1.06
C LEU A 73 9.72 -1.13 -2.48
N THR A 74 8.49 -1.50 -2.86
CA THR A 74 7.99 -1.26 -4.22
C THR A 74 7.78 0.21 -4.57
N ILE A 75 7.67 1.09 -3.60
CA ILE A 75 7.55 2.54 -3.84
C ILE A 75 8.87 3.28 -3.66
N LEU A 76 9.90 2.64 -3.12
CA LEU A 76 11.19 3.23 -2.85
C LEU A 76 11.93 3.54 -4.16
N ARG A 77 12.50 4.73 -4.28
CA ARG A 77 13.39 5.14 -5.36
C ARG A 77 14.84 5.20 -4.92
N ARG A 78 15.06 5.62 -3.68
CA ARG A 78 16.38 5.71 -3.04
C ARG A 78 16.22 5.73 -1.52
N ILE A 79 17.26 5.38 -0.79
CA ILE A 79 17.33 5.52 0.67
C ILE A 79 17.77 6.94 1.05
N PRO A 80 17.40 7.42 2.24
CA PRO A 80 16.55 6.78 3.26
C PRO A 80 15.08 6.69 2.85
N TYR A 81 14.27 5.87 3.57
CA TYR A 81 12.86 5.67 3.29
C TYR A 81 12.01 6.85 3.77
N ASP A 82 12.12 7.97 3.10
CA ASP A 82 11.33 9.19 3.30
C ASP A 82 10.42 9.42 2.10
N ARG A 83 9.28 10.08 2.29
CA ARG A 83 8.30 10.31 1.22
C ARG A 83 8.92 10.92 -0.05
N ILE A 84 9.85 11.87 0.12
CA ILE A 84 10.53 12.52 -1.00
C ILE A 84 11.37 11.53 -1.84
N ASN A 85 11.83 10.45 -1.21
CA ASN A 85 12.63 9.40 -1.83
C ASN A 85 11.79 8.24 -2.37
N THR A 86 10.47 8.36 -2.35
CA THR A 86 9.52 7.37 -2.86
C THR A 86 8.79 7.88 -4.10
N SER A 87 8.06 6.99 -4.79
CA SER A 87 7.15 7.35 -5.88
C SER A 87 5.98 8.24 -5.39
N MET A 88 5.73 8.29 -4.09
CA MET A 88 4.70 9.13 -3.49
C MET A 88 5.07 10.61 -3.41
N SER A 89 6.32 10.99 -3.67
CA SER A 89 6.75 12.38 -3.76
C SER A 89 5.96 13.20 -4.78
N SER A 90 5.46 12.56 -5.84
CA SER A 90 4.64 13.19 -6.88
C SER A 90 3.19 13.48 -6.44
N PHE A 91 2.76 12.98 -5.27
CA PHE A 91 1.40 13.13 -4.75
C PHE A 91 1.42 14.05 -3.53
N GLN A 92 1.08 15.32 -3.75
CA GLN A 92 0.96 16.28 -2.65
C GLN A 92 -0.21 15.89 -1.73
N MET A 93 0.06 15.74 -0.45
CA MET A 93 -0.97 15.40 0.53
C MET A 93 -1.99 16.53 0.69
N CYS A 94 -3.27 16.19 0.78
CA CYS A 94 -4.30 17.13 1.20
C CYS A 94 -4.20 17.45 2.70
N PRO A 95 -4.79 18.55 3.19
CA PRO A 95 -4.67 18.96 4.59
C PRO A 95 -4.98 17.84 5.59
N SER A 96 -6.03 17.05 5.34
CA SER A 96 -6.37 15.92 6.23
C SER A 96 -5.31 14.81 6.24
N CYS A 97 -4.65 14.53 5.11
CA CYS A 97 -3.57 13.55 5.06
C CYS A 97 -2.29 14.11 5.67
N THR A 98 -2.01 15.40 5.49
CA THR A 98 -0.90 16.10 6.13
C THR A 98 -1.05 16.06 7.65
N ASN A 99 -2.23 16.39 8.18
CA ASN A 99 -2.48 16.32 9.62
C ASN A 99 -2.25 14.90 10.18
N GLU A 100 -2.78 13.86 9.51
CA GLU A 100 -2.52 12.47 9.93
C GLU A 100 -1.04 12.08 9.85
N TYR A 101 -0.29 12.65 8.93
CA TYR A 101 1.13 12.36 8.73
C TYR A 101 2.01 12.95 9.83
N PHE A 102 1.68 14.15 10.31
CA PHE A 102 2.44 14.83 11.37
C PHE A 102 1.88 14.61 12.78
N ASP A 103 0.68 14.03 12.92
CA ASP A 103 0.11 13.71 14.24
C ASP A 103 0.71 12.40 14.77
N HIS A 104 1.58 12.50 15.78
CA HIS A 104 2.24 11.36 16.43
C HIS A 104 1.29 10.39 17.11
N THR A 105 0.03 10.77 17.33
CA THR A 105 -1.02 9.87 17.83
C THR A 105 -1.73 9.12 16.72
N SER A 106 -1.55 9.55 15.49
CA SER A 106 -2.17 8.94 14.31
C SER A 106 -1.48 7.63 13.91
N ARG A 107 -2.27 6.65 13.53
CA ARG A 107 -1.75 5.42 12.89
C ARG A 107 -1.06 5.66 11.54
N ARG A 108 -1.08 6.88 11.03
CA ARG A 108 -0.42 7.30 9.79
C ARG A 108 0.68 8.31 10.03
N TYR A 109 1.05 8.47 11.29
CA TYR A 109 2.23 9.26 11.63
C TYR A 109 3.42 8.74 10.84
N ASP A 110 4.09 9.62 10.11
CA ASP A 110 5.25 9.31 9.28
C ASP A 110 5.06 8.12 8.28
N ALA A 111 3.82 7.82 7.90
CA ALA A 111 3.53 6.79 6.92
C ALA A 111 3.78 7.33 5.50
N GLN A 112 4.95 7.05 4.92
CA GLN A 112 5.40 7.59 3.64
C GLN A 112 4.39 7.42 2.48
N PRO A 113 3.64 6.28 2.37
CA PRO A 113 2.63 6.11 1.34
C PRO A 113 1.27 6.75 1.66
N ASN A 114 1.13 7.53 2.77
CA ASN A 114 -0.15 8.10 3.19
C ASN A 114 -0.81 8.96 2.10
N CYS A 115 -2.06 8.62 1.76
CA CYS A 115 -2.91 9.36 0.84
C CYS A 115 -4.40 8.98 1.00
N CYS A 116 -5.28 9.58 0.21
CA CYS A 116 -6.70 9.25 0.14
C CYS A 116 -7.24 9.49 -1.29
N ASN A 117 -8.53 9.25 -1.52
CA ASN A 117 -9.17 9.45 -2.83
C ASN A 117 -9.01 10.87 -3.40
N HIS A 118 -8.78 11.88 -2.54
CA HIS A 118 -8.60 13.26 -2.97
C HIS A 118 -7.17 13.56 -3.45
N CYS A 119 -6.15 13.01 -2.78
CA CYS A 119 -4.76 13.38 -3.00
C CYS A 119 -3.84 12.23 -3.44
N GLY A 120 -4.36 11.02 -3.59
CA GLY A 120 -3.59 9.83 -3.95
C GLY A 120 -3.88 9.30 -5.35
N LEU A 121 -3.45 8.08 -5.57
CA LEU A 121 -3.68 7.34 -6.81
C LEU A 121 -5.18 7.14 -7.06
N ARG A 122 -5.55 7.15 -8.33
CA ARG A 122 -6.91 6.83 -8.77
C ARG A 122 -6.88 5.64 -9.71
N LEU A 123 -7.82 4.73 -9.56
CA LEU A 123 -8.10 3.71 -10.57
C LEU A 123 -8.85 4.38 -11.73
N TYR A 124 -8.57 3.94 -12.96
CA TYR A 124 -9.31 4.33 -14.14
C TYR A 124 -9.38 3.16 -15.12
N ILE A 125 -10.36 3.17 -16.01
CA ILE A 125 -10.50 2.17 -17.08
C ILE A 125 -9.94 2.76 -18.36
N ILE A 126 -8.93 2.11 -18.93
CA ILE A 126 -8.28 2.53 -20.17
C ILE A 126 -9.32 2.60 -21.31
N GLY A 127 -9.31 3.71 -22.05
CA GLY A 127 -10.23 3.92 -23.16
C GLY A 127 -11.63 4.41 -22.77
N THR A 128 -11.82 4.79 -21.49
CA THR A 128 -13.07 5.37 -20.99
C THR A 128 -12.78 6.57 -20.10
N ASP A 129 -13.83 7.34 -19.75
CA ASP A 129 -13.77 8.42 -18.76
C ASP A 129 -14.11 7.95 -17.35
N LEU A 130 -14.16 6.64 -17.10
CA LEU A 130 -14.48 6.05 -15.80
C LEU A 130 -13.25 5.97 -14.92
N TYR A 131 -13.34 6.54 -13.71
CA TYR A 131 -12.28 6.51 -12.70
C TYR A 131 -12.84 6.39 -11.28
N GLY A 132 -11.97 6.05 -10.33
CA GLY A 132 -12.32 5.95 -8.91
C GLY A 132 -13.39 4.91 -8.63
N GLU A 133 -14.45 5.29 -7.93
CA GLU A 133 -15.53 4.40 -7.51
C GLU A 133 -16.31 3.83 -8.71
N ASP A 134 -16.61 4.64 -9.72
CA ASP A 134 -17.33 4.20 -10.93
C ASP A 134 -16.53 3.12 -11.67
N ALA A 135 -15.22 3.29 -11.79
CA ALA A 135 -14.37 2.27 -12.39
C ALA A 135 -14.41 0.96 -11.59
N ILE A 136 -14.37 1.02 -10.25
CA ILE A 136 -14.44 -0.16 -9.39
C ILE A 136 -15.79 -0.88 -9.54
N ILE A 137 -16.90 -0.14 -9.60
CA ILE A 137 -18.23 -0.72 -9.78
C ILE A 137 -18.32 -1.48 -11.10
N VAL A 138 -17.82 -0.90 -12.20
CA VAL A 138 -17.83 -1.53 -13.51
C VAL A 138 -16.93 -2.76 -13.53
N ILE A 139 -15.71 -2.69 -12.99
CA ILE A 139 -14.79 -3.83 -12.88
C ILE A 139 -15.42 -4.97 -12.07
N ARG A 140 -16.06 -4.67 -10.93
CA ARG A 140 -16.75 -5.69 -10.13
C ARG A 140 -17.87 -6.38 -10.92
N LYS A 141 -18.68 -5.62 -11.65
CA LYS A 141 -19.75 -6.19 -12.48
C LYS A 141 -19.16 -7.13 -13.56
N ALA A 142 -18.11 -6.72 -14.23
CA ALA A 142 -17.40 -7.51 -15.23
C ALA A 142 -16.87 -8.84 -14.64
N ILE A 143 -16.21 -8.78 -13.48
CA ILE A 143 -15.73 -10.00 -12.80
C ILE A 143 -16.89 -10.90 -12.39
N MET A 144 -17.98 -10.35 -11.84
CA MET A 144 -19.15 -11.12 -11.42
C MET A 144 -19.91 -11.74 -12.60
N SER A 145 -19.87 -11.13 -13.79
CA SER A 145 -20.42 -11.71 -15.03
C SER A 145 -19.54 -12.80 -15.65
N GLY A 146 -18.37 -13.08 -15.06
CA GLY A 146 -17.46 -14.13 -15.50
C GLY A 146 -16.38 -13.66 -16.49
N GLU A 147 -16.24 -12.35 -16.66
CA GLU A 147 -15.19 -11.77 -17.51
C GLU A 147 -13.82 -11.81 -16.81
N ILE A 148 -12.77 -11.72 -17.62
CA ILE A 148 -11.39 -11.58 -17.15
C ILE A 148 -10.97 -10.11 -17.29
N VAL A 149 -10.50 -9.52 -16.18
CA VAL A 149 -10.09 -8.12 -16.14
C VAL A 149 -8.60 -8.03 -15.88
N GLY A 150 -7.88 -7.23 -16.69
CA GLY A 150 -6.49 -6.88 -16.45
C GLY A 150 -6.39 -5.63 -15.56
N ILE A 151 -5.76 -5.74 -14.38
CA ILE A 151 -5.57 -4.61 -13.46
C ILE A 151 -4.08 -4.31 -13.36
N LYS A 152 -3.69 -3.07 -13.66
CA LYS A 152 -2.33 -2.57 -13.44
C LYS A 152 -2.16 -2.23 -11.96
N GLY A 153 -1.41 -3.05 -11.25
CA GLY A 153 -0.94 -2.75 -9.89
C GLY A 153 0.42 -2.02 -9.87
N ILE A 154 1.01 -1.85 -8.69
CA ILE A 154 2.31 -1.19 -8.52
C ILE A 154 3.41 -1.99 -9.22
N GLY A 155 3.47 -3.31 -8.97
CA GLY A 155 4.51 -4.18 -9.50
C GLY A 155 4.27 -4.73 -10.91
N GLY A 156 3.08 -4.54 -11.51
CA GLY A 156 2.76 -5.10 -12.81
C GLY A 156 1.27 -5.28 -13.07
N PHE A 157 0.92 -6.04 -14.12
CA PHE A 157 -0.45 -6.36 -14.45
C PHE A 157 -0.90 -7.66 -13.76
N HIS A 158 -2.12 -7.64 -13.24
CA HIS A 158 -2.79 -8.78 -12.65
C HIS A 158 -4.02 -9.12 -13.50
N LEU A 159 -4.17 -10.40 -13.88
CA LEU A 159 -5.41 -10.89 -14.47
C LEU A 159 -6.33 -11.38 -13.36
N CYS A 160 -7.51 -10.80 -13.27
CA CYS A 160 -8.52 -11.07 -12.25
C CYS A 160 -9.75 -11.70 -12.87
N CYS A 161 -10.32 -12.73 -12.21
CA CYS A 161 -11.61 -13.32 -12.55
C CYS A 161 -12.32 -13.77 -11.26
N ASP A 162 -13.60 -14.12 -11.36
CA ASP A 162 -14.29 -14.78 -10.25
C ASP A 162 -13.77 -16.20 -10.05
N ALA A 163 -13.06 -16.43 -8.94
CA ALA A 163 -12.50 -17.73 -8.59
C ALA A 163 -13.55 -18.80 -8.29
N LYS A 164 -14.82 -18.43 -8.07
CA LYS A 164 -15.95 -19.33 -7.86
C LYS A 164 -16.61 -19.75 -9.19
N ASN A 165 -16.31 -19.05 -10.27
CA ASN A 165 -16.82 -19.37 -11.60
C ASN A 165 -15.85 -20.30 -12.36
N PRO A 166 -16.15 -21.62 -12.53
CA PRO A 166 -15.24 -22.55 -13.17
C PRO A 166 -14.95 -22.22 -14.63
N ASN A 167 -15.89 -21.58 -15.33
CA ASN A 167 -15.72 -21.17 -16.73
C ASN A 167 -14.72 -20.00 -16.82
N ALA A 168 -14.84 -19.02 -15.96
CA ALA A 168 -13.89 -17.89 -15.89
C ALA A 168 -12.48 -18.37 -15.53
N VAL A 169 -12.35 -19.28 -14.57
CA VAL A 169 -11.05 -19.88 -14.19
C VAL A 169 -10.46 -20.69 -15.35
N SER A 170 -11.27 -21.49 -16.04
CA SER A 170 -10.83 -22.26 -17.21
C SER A 170 -10.36 -21.36 -18.34
N LEU A 171 -11.10 -20.28 -18.61
CA LEU A 171 -10.73 -19.29 -19.62
C LEU A 171 -9.42 -18.57 -19.25
N LEU A 172 -9.26 -18.15 -18.00
CA LEU A 172 -8.03 -17.54 -17.52
C LEU A 172 -6.81 -18.45 -17.70
N ARG A 173 -6.96 -19.75 -17.40
CA ARG A 173 -5.89 -20.75 -17.59
C ARG A 173 -5.53 -20.91 -19.07
N LYS A 174 -6.51 -20.95 -19.95
CA LYS A 174 -6.28 -21.01 -21.41
C LYS A 174 -5.51 -19.78 -21.91
N ILE A 175 -5.89 -18.58 -21.46
CA ILE A 175 -5.21 -17.33 -21.85
C ILE A 175 -3.75 -17.33 -21.38
N LYS A 176 -3.49 -17.80 -20.17
CA LYS A 176 -2.13 -17.83 -19.60
C LYS A 176 -1.29 -18.99 -20.09
N ALA A 177 -1.84 -19.96 -20.82
CA ALA A 177 -1.18 -21.24 -21.17
C ALA A 177 -0.52 -21.92 -19.95
N THR A 178 -1.14 -21.79 -18.78
CA THR A 178 -0.57 -22.27 -17.51
C THR A 178 -0.97 -23.72 -17.28
N PRO A 179 -0.04 -24.64 -16.90
CA PRO A 179 -0.37 -26.02 -16.53
C PRO A 179 -1.40 -26.07 -15.40
N HIS A 180 -2.21 -27.12 -15.36
CA HIS A 180 -3.32 -27.31 -14.41
C HIS A 180 -2.93 -27.26 -12.92
N ASN A 181 -1.66 -27.28 -12.56
CA ASN A 181 -1.16 -27.32 -11.19
C ASN A 181 -0.91 -25.94 -10.54
N CYS A 182 -1.25 -24.83 -11.18
CA CYS A 182 -1.19 -23.54 -10.52
C CYS A 182 -2.36 -23.43 -9.53
N GLN A 183 -2.06 -23.56 -8.24
CA GLN A 183 -3.03 -23.28 -7.17
C GLN A 183 -3.38 -21.80 -7.25
N THR A 184 -4.59 -21.50 -7.67
CA THR A 184 -5.17 -20.16 -7.49
C THR A 184 -5.31 -19.95 -5.99
N SER A 185 -4.54 -19.02 -5.42
CA SER A 185 -4.72 -18.65 -4.02
C SER A 185 -6.16 -18.17 -3.84
N LYS A 186 -6.90 -18.83 -2.94
CA LYS A 186 -8.31 -18.52 -2.61
C LYS A 186 -8.52 -17.15 -1.93
N ASN A 187 -7.47 -16.34 -1.81
CA ASN A 187 -7.43 -15.09 -1.07
C ASN A 187 -7.04 -13.90 -1.92
N MET A 188 -7.63 -13.75 -3.10
CA MET A 188 -7.56 -12.48 -3.82
C MET A 188 -8.94 -11.82 -3.75
N ILE A 189 -9.09 -10.95 -2.79
CA ILE A 189 -10.10 -9.88 -2.75
C ILE A 189 -9.36 -8.56 -2.94
#